data_4aa92ca5fec059074b65e5648388bc75
#
_entry.id   4aa92ca5fec059074b65e5648388bc75
#
_cell.length_a   1.000
_cell.length_b   1.000
_cell.length_c   1.000
_cell.angle_alpha   90.00
_cell.angle_beta   90.00
_cell.angle_gamma   90.00
#
_symmetry.space_group_name_H-M   'P 1'
#
loop_
_entity.id
_entity.type
_entity.pdbx_description
1 polymer ?
#
loop_
_entity_poly.entity_id
_entity_poly.type
_entity_poly.pdbx_seq_one_letter_code
_entity_poly.pdbx_strand_id
1 'polypeptide(L)'
;RCHMEQGLLGMAFDEDFNTSRTLLISYIEEGSCDGPNDSDLILASIKIGESGLLDPSTISPLRAIEQPYRNHNGGHLIGIGDNQYLWGIGDGGSANDPINNGQNNSNSLGSISLFSYLNGEIFPVLNNTENDPYVLHHGLRNPWRFSLDDNNMIWIGDVGQNCWEEINLVPLFERKNLGWSIKEGFQDVEEGGVCDENIVQ
;
A
#
# COMPACT_ATOMS: atom_id res chain seq x y z
N ARG A 1 -18.79 1.09 3.54
CA ARG A 1 -17.54 1.52 4.19
C ARG A 1 -17.82 2.17 5.54
N CYS A 2 -16.96 1.94 6.50
CA CYS A 2 -17.12 2.45 7.86
C CYS A 2 -16.21 3.65 8.18
N HIS A 3 -15.25 3.95 7.30
CA HIS A 3 -14.34 5.08 7.39
C HIS A 3 -14.16 5.76 6.03
N MET A 4 -13.81 7.04 6.02
CA MET A 4 -13.65 7.80 4.76
C MET A 4 -12.48 7.34 3.92
N GLU A 5 -11.47 6.72 4.52
CA GLU A 5 -10.33 6.14 3.81
C GLU A 5 -10.59 4.75 3.23
N GLN A 6 -11.74 4.14 3.52
CA GLN A 6 -12.12 2.83 2.99
C GLN A 6 -12.86 2.94 1.65
N GLY A 7 -12.81 1.89 0.85
CA GLY A 7 -13.49 1.79 -0.45
C GLY A 7 -12.60 1.19 -1.52
N LEU A 8 -12.83 1.54 -2.79
CA LEU A 8 -11.92 1.23 -3.90
C LEU A 8 -10.76 2.22 -3.87
N LEU A 9 -9.54 1.74 -3.64
CA LEU A 9 -8.37 2.56 -3.34
C LEU A 9 -7.35 2.62 -4.47
N GLY A 10 -7.26 1.56 -5.26
CA GLY A 10 -6.35 1.47 -6.38
C GLY A 10 -6.82 0.54 -7.48
N MET A 11 -6.33 0.77 -8.70
CA MET A 11 -6.50 -0.14 -9.82
C MET A 11 -5.34 -0.01 -10.78
N ALA A 12 -5.00 -1.12 -11.45
CA ALA A 12 -4.03 -1.19 -12.53
C ALA A 12 -4.53 -2.14 -13.62
N PHE A 13 -4.14 -1.88 -14.86
CA PHE A 13 -4.41 -2.82 -15.95
C PHE A 13 -3.45 -4.01 -15.86
N ASP A 14 -3.96 -5.20 -16.15
CA ASP A 14 -3.12 -6.34 -16.50
C ASP A 14 -2.28 -5.99 -17.74
N GLU A 15 -1.03 -6.43 -17.77
CA GLU A 15 -0.12 -6.12 -18.89
C GLU A 15 -0.71 -6.57 -20.23
N ASP A 16 -1.34 -7.74 -20.25
CA ASP A 16 -2.04 -8.28 -21.41
C ASP A 16 -3.50 -7.85 -21.50
N PHE A 17 -3.87 -6.71 -20.96
CA PHE A 17 -5.25 -6.24 -20.84
C PHE A 17 -6.05 -6.31 -22.14
N ASN A 18 -5.44 -6.03 -23.28
CA ASN A 18 -6.11 -6.10 -24.57
C ASN A 18 -6.69 -7.49 -24.87
N THR A 19 -6.07 -8.54 -24.32
CA THR A 19 -6.47 -9.94 -24.48
C THR A 19 -7.20 -10.46 -23.25
N SER A 20 -6.65 -10.22 -22.06
CA SER A 20 -7.14 -10.76 -20.79
C SER A 20 -8.42 -10.05 -20.31
N ARG A 21 -8.59 -8.75 -20.67
CA ARG A 21 -9.65 -7.87 -20.19
C ARG A 21 -9.65 -7.75 -18.66
N THR A 22 -8.52 -8.00 -18.01
CA THR A 22 -8.38 -8.07 -16.56
C THR A 22 -7.83 -6.76 -16.00
N LEU A 23 -8.39 -6.35 -14.88
CA LEU A 23 -7.86 -5.30 -14.01
C LEU A 23 -7.46 -5.91 -12.68
N LEU A 24 -6.39 -5.40 -12.09
CA LEU A 24 -6.11 -5.56 -10.68
C LEU A 24 -6.74 -4.40 -9.92
N ILE A 25 -7.41 -4.69 -8.82
CA ILE A 25 -8.06 -3.71 -7.95
C ILE A 25 -7.61 -3.90 -6.51
N SER A 26 -7.53 -2.79 -5.79
CA SER A 26 -7.27 -2.78 -4.35
C SER A 26 -8.42 -2.07 -3.65
N TYR A 27 -9.02 -2.72 -2.67
CA TYR A 27 -10.19 -2.19 -1.96
C TYR A 27 -10.26 -2.71 -0.53
N ILE A 28 -11.01 -2.00 0.31
CA ILE A 28 -11.39 -2.52 1.64
C ILE A 28 -12.68 -3.30 1.49
N GLU A 29 -12.67 -4.55 1.95
CA GLU A 29 -13.86 -5.39 1.94
C GLU A 29 -14.94 -4.88 2.90
N GLU A 30 -16.15 -5.42 2.78
CA GLU A 30 -17.25 -5.08 3.65
C GLU A 30 -17.03 -5.69 5.03
N GLY A 31 -17.20 -4.87 6.08
CA GLY A 31 -17.14 -5.27 7.46
C GLY A 31 -18.13 -4.51 8.32
N SER A 32 -18.18 -4.83 9.60
CA SER A 32 -19.03 -4.16 10.59
C SER A 32 -18.49 -2.75 10.88
N CYS A 33 -19.39 -1.77 10.98
CA CYS A 33 -19.03 -0.43 11.47
C CYS A 33 -18.99 -0.34 13.00
N ASP A 34 -19.48 -1.35 13.68
CA ASP A 34 -19.51 -1.42 15.14
C ASP A 34 -18.38 -2.32 15.67
N GLY A 35 -17.77 -1.94 16.80
CA GLY A 35 -16.71 -2.70 17.42
C GLY A 35 -15.32 -2.57 16.76
N PRO A 36 -14.42 -3.53 16.97
CA PRO A 36 -13.12 -3.59 16.29
C PRO A 36 -13.24 -3.62 14.76
N ASN A 37 -12.18 -3.23 14.04
CA ASN A 37 -12.17 -3.38 12.60
C ASN A 37 -12.12 -4.88 12.23
N ASP A 38 -12.93 -5.26 11.23
CA ASP A 38 -13.03 -6.59 10.67
C ASP A 38 -13.01 -6.58 9.13
N SER A 39 -12.51 -5.47 8.57
CA SER A 39 -12.43 -5.23 7.13
C SER A 39 -10.98 -5.25 6.68
N ASP A 40 -10.62 -6.16 5.79
CA ASP A 40 -9.27 -6.30 5.26
C ASP A 40 -9.06 -5.46 4.00
N LEU A 41 -7.80 -5.12 3.74
CA LEU A 41 -7.36 -4.57 2.47
C LEU A 41 -7.14 -5.72 1.48
N ILE A 42 -7.94 -5.74 0.43
CA ILE A 42 -7.95 -6.81 -0.56
C ILE A 42 -7.28 -6.35 -1.85
N LEU A 43 -6.34 -7.14 -2.35
CA LEU A 43 -5.90 -7.14 -3.74
C LEU A 43 -6.69 -8.23 -4.46
N ALA A 44 -7.34 -7.89 -5.58
CA ALA A 44 -8.09 -8.83 -6.39
C ALA A 44 -7.92 -8.55 -7.88
N SER A 45 -8.22 -9.54 -8.71
CA SER A 45 -8.46 -9.35 -10.14
C SER A 45 -9.96 -9.29 -10.44
N ILE A 46 -10.32 -8.55 -11.50
CA ILE A 46 -11.68 -8.45 -12.02
C ILE A 46 -11.64 -8.27 -13.54
N LYS A 47 -12.62 -8.77 -14.26
CA LYS A 47 -12.69 -8.63 -15.72
C LYS A 47 -13.70 -7.57 -16.18
N ILE A 48 -13.40 -6.97 -17.32
CA ILE A 48 -14.36 -6.18 -18.08
C ILE A 48 -15.12 -7.14 -19.00
N GLY A 49 -16.44 -7.19 -18.82
CA GLY A 49 -17.33 -8.00 -19.65
C GLY A 49 -17.50 -7.45 -21.08
N GLU A 50 -18.24 -8.16 -21.92
CA GLU A 50 -18.52 -7.78 -23.31
C GLU A 50 -19.25 -6.43 -23.45
N SER A 51 -20.00 -6.03 -22.42
CA SER A 51 -20.68 -4.74 -22.35
C SER A 51 -19.71 -3.54 -22.16
N GLY A 52 -18.43 -3.79 -21.89
CA GLY A 52 -17.44 -2.76 -21.53
C GLY A 52 -17.50 -2.32 -20.07
N LEU A 53 -18.33 -2.95 -19.24
CA LEU A 53 -18.43 -2.70 -17.80
C LEU A 53 -17.70 -3.79 -17.03
N LEU A 54 -17.29 -3.46 -15.81
CA LEU A 54 -16.76 -4.45 -14.85
C LEU A 54 -17.81 -5.54 -14.59
N ASP A 55 -17.38 -6.78 -14.58
CA ASP A 55 -18.22 -7.93 -14.21
C ASP A 55 -17.89 -8.38 -12.78
N PRO A 56 -18.72 -8.02 -11.78
CA PRO A 56 -18.48 -8.36 -10.39
C PRO A 56 -18.42 -9.87 -10.12
N SER A 57 -19.03 -10.69 -10.99
CA SER A 57 -19.00 -12.16 -10.84
C SER A 57 -17.61 -12.75 -11.09
N THR A 58 -16.71 -11.97 -11.68
CA THR A 58 -15.32 -12.37 -11.99
C THR A 58 -14.30 -11.92 -10.95
N ILE A 59 -14.73 -11.27 -9.87
CA ILE A 59 -13.82 -10.88 -8.79
C ILE A 59 -13.15 -12.13 -8.22
N SER A 60 -11.83 -12.11 -8.24
CA SER A 60 -10.99 -13.17 -7.68
C SER A 60 -9.97 -12.56 -6.70
N PRO A 61 -10.15 -12.75 -5.38
CA PRO A 61 -9.18 -12.30 -4.39
C PRO A 61 -7.83 -12.98 -4.59
N LEU A 62 -6.76 -12.19 -4.52
CA LEU A 62 -5.36 -12.63 -4.69
C LEU A 62 -4.60 -12.57 -3.37
N ARG A 63 -4.87 -11.54 -2.57
CA ARG A 63 -4.25 -11.35 -1.26
C ARG A 63 -5.14 -10.50 -0.37
N ALA A 64 -5.20 -10.87 0.91
CA ALA A 64 -5.83 -10.08 1.97
C ALA A 64 -4.76 -9.63 2.98
N ILE A 65 -4.85 -8.38 3.41
CA ILE A 65 -4.00 -7.80 4.46
C ILE A 65 -4.91 -7.32 5.57
N GLU A 66 -4.82 -7.98 6.72
CA GLU A 66 -5.56 -7.59 7.93
C GLU A 66 -5.27 -6.14 8.29
N GLN A 67 -6.34 -5.37 8.53
CA GLN A 67 -6.26 -3.96 8.93
C GLN A 67 -6.66 -3.81 10.39
N PRO A 68 -5.71 -3.55 11.30
CA PRO A 68 -6.01 -3.41 12.73
C PRO A 68 -7.01 -2.29 13.04
N TYR A 69 -6.97 -1.23 12.21
CA TYR A 69 -7.84 -0.07 12.34
C TYR A 69 -8.48 0.28 10.99
N ARG A 70 -9.42 1.24 10.97
CA ARG A 70 -10.19 1.63 9.78
C ARG A 70 -9.53 2.69 8.90
N ASN A 71 -8.42 3.26 9.33
CA ASN A 71 -7.65 4.30 8.63
C ASN A 71 -6.25 3.81 8.24
N HIS A 72 -5.50 4.64 7.51
CA HIS A 72 -4.18 4.35 6.94
C HIS A 72 -4.18 3.07 6.09
N ASN A 73 -5.16 2.96 5.21
CA ASN A 73 -5.29 1.76 4.39
C ASN A 73 -4.33 1.75 3.18
N GLY A 74 -3.82 2.91 2.74
CA GLY A 74 -3.03 3.00 1.52
C GLY A 74 -3.84 2.56 0.29
N GLY A 75 -3.48 1.44 -0.30
CA GLY A 75 -4.23 0.76 -1.36
C GLY A 75 -3.89 1.21 -2.77
N HIS A 76 -3.00 2.18 -2.97
CA HIS A 76 -2.59 2.61 -4.32
C HIS A 76 -1.86 1.47 -5.05
N LEU A 77 -2.16 1.29 -6.34
CA LEU A 77 -1.65 0.19 -7.16
C LEU A 77 -1.21 0.73 -8.52
N ILE A 78 -0.01 0.39 -8.96
CA ILE A 78 0.50 0.70 -10.30
C ILE A 78 1.18 -0.51 -10.94
N GLY A 79 1.02 -0.66 -12.26
CA GLY A 79 1.84 -1.56 -13.09
C GLY A 79 3.14 -0.87 -13.47
N ILE A 80 4.24 -1.61 -13.46
CA ILE A 80 5.58 -1.10 -13.77
C ILE A 80 6.26 -1.81 -14.94
N GLY A 81 5.50 -2.64 -15.67
CA GLY A 81 5.98 -3.46 -16.78
C GLY A 81 6.43 -4.86 -16.34
N ASP A 82 6.69 -5.72 -17.30
CA ASP A 82 7.12 -7.12 -17.08
C ASP A 82 6.20 -7.91 -16.14
N ASN A 83 4.89 -7.65 -16.20
CA ASN A 83 3.87 -8.19 -15.30
C ASN A 83 4.12 -7.89 -13.81
N GLN A 84 4.88 -6.85 -13.50
CA GLN A 84 5.18 -6.43 -12.14
C GLN A 84 4.34 -5.24 -11.71
N TYR A 85 4.05 -5.21 -10.40
CA TYR A 85 3.17 -4.22 -9.79
C TYR A 85 3.71 -3.77 -8.44
N LEU A 86 3.51 -2.49 -8.15
CA LEU A 86 3.72 -1.92 -6.82
C LEU A 86 2.38 -1.68 -6.15
N TRP A 87 2.29 -2.03 -4.87
CA TRP A 87 1.10 -1.85 -4.04
C TRP A 87 1.49 -1.19 -2.72
N GLY A 88 0.96 0.01 -2.47
CA GLY A 88 1.19 0.76 -1.23
C GLY A 88 0.20 0.34 -0.16
N ILE A 89 0.69 0.05 1.04
CA ILE A 89 -0.09 -0.42 2.17
C ILE A 89 0.29 0.44 3.38
N GLY A 90 -0.70 1.04 4.04
CA GLY A 90 -0.46 1.82 5.25
C GLY A 90 -0.09 0.97 6.47
N ASP A 91 0.26 1.61 7.57
CA ASP A 91 0.64 0.95 8.82
C ASP A 91 -0.53 0.23 9.53
N GLY A 92 -1.74 0.36 8.98
CA GLY A 92 -2.96 -0.25 9.50
C GLY A 92 -3.69 0.64 10.50
N GLY A 93 -3.23 1.87 10.73
CA GLY A 93 -4.01 2.93 11.38
C GLY A 93 -3.67 3.24 12.83
N SER A 94 -4.49 4.10 13.42
CA SER A 94 -4.31 4.71 14.74
C SER A 94 -3.19 5.77 14.77
N ALA A 95 -2.95 6.35 15.94
CA ALA A 95 -1.89 7.33 16.16
C ALA A 95 -0.60 6.64 16.64
N ASN A 96 0.55 7.14 16.21
CA ASN A 96 1.89 6.69 16.62
C ASN A 96 2.18 5.20 16.36
N ASP A 97 1.47 4.57 15.41
CA ASP A 97 1.66 3.15 15.07
C ASP A 97 1.79 2.24 16.30
N PRO A 98 0.73 2.07 17.10
CA PRO A 98 0.82 1.44 18.44
C PRO A 98 1.22 -0.04 18.40
N ILE A 99 1.23 -0.64 17.21
CA ILE A 99 1.58 -2.05 16.98
C ILE A 99 2.97 -2.17 16.35
N ASN A 100 3.60 -1.03 16.02
CA ASN A 100 4.92 -0.94 15.39
C ASN A 100 4.99 -1.64 14.02
N ASN A 101 3.95 -1.50 13.23
CA ASN A 101 3.85 -2.11 11.90
C ASN A 101 4.82 -1.46 10.90
N GLY A 102 5.02 -0.14 10.97
CA GLY A 102 5.95 0.57 10.09
C GLY A 102 7.38 0.05 10.16
N GLN A 103 7.81 -0.45 11.33
CA GLN A 103 9.14 -1.02 11.52
C GLN A 103 9.18 -2.56 11.44
N ASN A 104 8.03 -3.19 11.19
CA ASN A 104 7.92 -4.64 11.12
C ASN A 104 7.79 -5.14 9.69
N ASN A 105 8.91 -5.43 9.03
CA ASN A 105 8.93 -5.93 7.66
C ASN A 105 8.60 -7.43 7.52
N SER A 106 8.16 -8.11 8.57
CA SER A 106 7.63 -9.46 8.50
C SER A 106 6.15 -9.54 8.12
N ASN A 107 5.48 -8.40 8.03
CA ASN A 107 4.15 -8.23 7.45
C ASN A 107 4.18 -7.10 6.41
N SER A 108 3.13 -6.94 5.62
CA SER A 108 3.07 -5.93 4.56
C SER A 108 2.58 -4.55 5.01
N LEU A 109 2.22 -4.36 6.28
CA LEU A 109 1.76 -3.06 6.76
C LEU A 109 2.89 -2.03 6.78
N GLY A 110 2.58 -0.76 6.52
CA GLY A 110 3.55 0.33 6.45
C GLY A 110 4.58 0.17 5.32
N SER A 111 4.17 -0.30 4.15
CA SER A 111 5.11 -0.70 3.10
C SER A 111 4.68 -0.36 1.66
N ILE A 112 5.66 -0.43 0.75
CA ILE A 112 5.42 -0.66 -0.67
C ILE A 112 5.76 -2.13 -0.96
N SER A 113 4.77 -2.88 -1.40
CA SER A 113 4.92 -4.27 -1.85
C SER A 113 5.21 -4.35 -3.35
N LEU A 114 6.07 -5.28 -3.76
CA LEU A 114 6.39 -5.58 -5.17
C LEU A 114 6.03 -7.04 -5.46
N PHE A 115 5.22 -7.25 -6.47
CA PHE A 115 4.79 -8.58 -6.90
C PHE A 115 4.67 -8.69 -8.42
N SER A 116 4.70 -9.90 -8.96
CA SER A 116 4.28 -10.18 -10.33
C SER A 116 2.89 -10.82 -10.33
N TYR A 117 2.10 -10.52 -11.37
CA TYR A 117 0.80 -11.14 -11.62
C TYR A 117 0.85 -11.92 -12.93
N LEU A 118 0.65 -13.24 -12.85
CA LEU A 118 0.73 -14.15 -13.98
C LEU A 118 -0.37 -15.22 -13.88
N ASN A 119 -1.15 -15.40 -14.93
CA ASN A 119 -2.14 -16.47 -15.03
C ASN A 119 -3.18 -16.51 -13.90
N GLY A 120 -3.52 -15.36 -13.33
CA GLY A 120 -4.50 -15.28 -12.24
C GLY A 120 -3.92 -15.42 -10.82
N GLU A 121 -2.61 -15.47 -10.68
CA GLU A 121 -1.91 -15.63 -9.41
C GLU A 121 -0.85 -14.54 -9.22
N ILE A 122 -0.50 -14.25 -7.97
CA ILE A 122 0.60 -13.33 -7.63
C ILE A 122 1.80 -14.09 -7.08
N PHE A 123 2.98 -13.58 -7.41
CA PHE A 123 4.26 -14.15 -6.98
C PHE A 123 5.15 -13.03 -6.43
N PRO A 124 5.93 -13.30 -5.36
CA PRO A 124 6.92 -12.34 -4.91
C PRO A 124 8.05 -12.21 -5.95
N VAL A 125 8.45 -10.99 -6.24
CA VAL A 125 9.60 -10.69 -7.13
C VAL A 125 10.91 -10.76 -6.34
N LEU A 126 10.85 -10.44 -5.05
CA LEU A 126 12.01 -10.36 -4.19
C LEU A 126 12.33 -11.74 -3.60
N ASN A 127 13.60 -12.10 -3.64
CA ASN A 127 14.08 -13.31 -2.99
C ASN A 127 14.37 -13.03 -1.51
N ASN A 128 13.30 -12.91 -0.71
CA ASN A 128 13.39 -12.63 0.72
C ASN A 128 12.84 -13.83 1.52
N THR A 129 13.71 -14.49 2.26
CA THR A 129 13.35 -15.66 3.06
C THR A 129 13.16 -15.36 4.55
N GLU A 130 13.57 -14.17 5.01
CA GLU A 130 13.57 -13.80 6.43
C GLU A 130 12.39 -12.89 6.81
N ASN A 131 11.75 -12.26 5.83
CA ASN A 131 10.68 -11.28 6.00
C ASN A 131 9.51 -11.57 5.06
N ASP A 132 8.47 -10.74 5.05
CA ASP A 132 7.43 -10.83 4.04
C ASP A 132 8.06 -10.68 2.63
N PRO A 133 7.95 -11.71 1.76
CA PRO A 133 8.65 -11.73 0.48
C PRO A 133 8.14 -10.66 -0.51
N TYR A 134 7.00 -10.07 -0.25
CA TYR A 134 6.44 -9.00 -1.07
C TYR A 134 6.94 -7.60 -0.70
N VAL A 135 7.43 -7.38 0.53
CA VAL A 135 7.84 -6.06 1.00
C VAL A 135 9.11 -5.59 0.29
N LEU A 136 9.00 -4.49 -0.47
CA LEU A 136 10.13 -3.79 -1.09
C LEU A 136 10.67 -2.69 -0.17
N HIS A 137 9.85 -1.72 0.22
CA HIS A 137 10.20 -0.67 1.16
C HIS A 137 9.27 -0.74 2.37
N HIS A 138 9.75 -0.37 3.55
CA HIS A 138 8.97 -0.29 4.78
C HIS A 138 9.27 1.00 5.54
N GLY A 139 8.62 1.21 6.68
CA GLY A 139 8.78 2.44 7.44
C GLY A 139 7.96 3.58 6.87
N LEU A 140 6.76 3.26 6.34
CA LEU A 140 5.78 4.20 5.83
C LEU A 140 4.56 4.21 6.76
N ARG A 141 3.92 5.37 6.85
CA ARG A 141 2.69 5.55 7.62
C ARG A 141 1.44 5.24 6.80
N ASN A 142 1.23 5.98 5.74
CA ASN A 142 0.09 5.84 4.85
C ASN A 142 0.49 6.28 3.44
N PRO A 143 1.20 5.45 2.66
CA PRO A 143 1.66 5.78 1.31
C PRO A 143 0.46 5.94 0.38
N TRP A 144 -0.05 7.17 0.33
CA TRP A 144 -1.33 7.50 -0.31
C TRP A 144 -1.26 7.40 -1.82
N ARG A 145 -0.18 7.94 -2.40
CA ARG A 145 0.07 7.88 -3.84
C ARG A 145 1.57 7.81 -4.11
N PHE A 146 1.92 7.11 -5.15
CA PHE A 146 3.29 7.03 -5.63
C PHE A 146 3.34 6.86 -7.15
N SER A 147 4.49 7.11 -7.74
CA SER A 147 4.76 6.93 -9.16
C SER A 147 6.19 6.45 -9.36
N LEU A 148 6.42 5.71 -10.46
CA LEU A 148 7.75 5.34 -10.91
C LEU A 148 8.17 6.32 -12.01
N ASP A 149 9.40 6.82 -11.96
CA ASP A 149 9.97 7.64 -13.01
C ASP A 149 10.84 6.83 -13.98
N ASP A 150 11.28 7.47 -15.07
CA ASP A 150 12.09 6.85 -16.12
C ASP A 150 13.50 6.43 -15.64
N ASN A 151 13.92 6.84 -14.44
CA ASN A 151 15.18 6.48 -13.82
C ASN A 151 15.04 5.32 -12.82
N ASN A 152 13.90 4.65 -12.79
CA ASN A 152 13.55 3.62 -11.81
C ASN A 152 13.57 4.12 -10.37
N MET A 153 13.16 5.38 -10.16
CA MET A 153 12.97 5.95 -8.83
C MET A 153 11.48 6.02 -8.52
N ILE A 154 11.11 5.61 -7.32
CA ILE A 154 9.73 5.69 -6.82
C ILE A 154 9.60 6.97 -6.01
N TRP A 155 8.67 7.83 -6.44
CA TRP A 155 8.23 9.02 -5.73
C TRP A 155 7.01 8.64 -4.88
N ILE A 156 7.11 8.72 -3.56
CA ILE A 156 6.07 8.29 -2.63
C ILE A 156 5.59 9.50 -1.83
N GLY A 157 4.30 9.83 -1.93
CA GLY A 157 3.63 10.75 -1.00
C GLY A 157 3.12 9.94 0.19
N ASP A 158 3.72 10.15 1.35
CA ASP A 158 3.36 9.49 2.60
C ASP A 158 2.70 10.48 3.55
N VAL A 159 1.48 10.15 4.00
CA VAL A 159 0.69 11.04 4.85
C VAL A 159 1.22 11.04 6.27
N GLY A 160 1.70 12.20 6.71
CA GLY A 160 2.20 12.40 8.06
C GLY A 160 1.12 12.37 9.13
N GLN A 161 1.54 12.38 10.39
CA GLN A 161 0.62 12.33 11.52
C GLN A 161 0.25 13.72 12.04
N ASN A 162 1.24 14.52 12.37
CA ASN A 162 1.02 15.81 13.02
C ASN A 162 1.85 16.94 12.41
N CYS A 163 3.08 16.68 12.02
CA CYS A 163 4.06 17.72 11.74
C CYS A 163 4.44 17.82 10.27
N TRP A 164 4.58 16.70 9.59
CA TRP A 164 5.19 16.69 8.25
C TRP A 164 4.42 15.78 7.30
N GLU A 165 4.08 16.31 6.15
CA GLU A 165 3.77 15.51 4.98
C GLU A 165 5.08 15.15 4.28
N GLU A 166 5.23 13.93 3.80
CA GLU A 166 6.48 13.44 3.25
C GLU A 166 6.40 13.17 1.75
N ILE A 167 7.48 13.52 1.04
CA ILE A 167 7.73 13.03 -0.31
C ILE A 167 9.05 12.26 -0.27
N ASN A 168 8.96 10.95 -0.34
CA ASN A 168 10.11 10.06 -0.34
C ASN A 168 10.50 9.72 -1.78
N LEU A 169 11.81 9.74 -2.08
CA LEU A 169 12.38 9.33 -3.36
C LEU A 169 13.34 8.16 -3.12
N VAL A 170 12.99 6.99 -3.65
CA VAL A 170 13.72 5.75 -3.41
C VAL A 170 13.92 4.93 -4.69
N PRO A 171 15.03 4.19 -4.82
CA PRO A 171 15.26 3.34 -5.98
C PRO A 171 14.34 2.10 -5.97
N LEU A 172 13.82 1.70 -7.15
CA LEU A 172 12.91 0.56 -7.31
C LEU A 172 13.50 -0.77 -6.81
N PHE A 173 14.81 -0.99 -6.96
CA PHE A 173 15.43 -2.29 -6.70
C PHE A 173 16.32 -2.33 -5.45
N GLU A 174 16.25 -1.32 -4.60
CA GLU A 174 17.03 -1.27 -3.36
C GLU A 174 16.12 -1.01 -2.16
N ARG A 175 16.02 -1.99 -1.26
CA ARG A 175 15.17 -1.89 -0.08
C ARG A 175 15.57 -0.71 0.82
N LYS A 176 14.58 0.04 1.27
CA LYS A 176 14.75 1.15 2.21
C LYS A 176 13.79 1.04 3.38
N ASN A 177 14.26 1.44 4.56
CA ASN A 177 13.42 1.80 5.69
C ASN A 177 13.28 3.33 5.68
N LEU A 178 12.03 3.82 5.61
CA LEU A 178 11.71 5.24 5.46
C LEU A 178 11.42 5.94 6.81
N GLY A 179 11.50 5.18 7.90
CA GLY A 179 11.64 5.73 9.25
C GLY A 179 10.40 5.71 10.13
N TRP A 180 9.19 5.68 9.57
CA TRP A 180 7.97 5.60 10.35
C TRP A 180 7.93 4.26 11.14
N SER A 181 7.61 4.20 12.42
CA SER A 181 7.10 5.26 13.31
C SER A 181 8.19 5.85 14.24
N ILE A 182 9.47 5.68 13.89
CA ILE A 182 10.57 6.29 14.65
C ILE A 182 10.75 7.76 14.23
N LYS A 183 10.54 8.04 12.95
CA LYS A 183 10.66 9.38 12.35
C LYS A 183 9.35 9.79 11.66
N GLU A 184 9.10 11.10 11.69
CA GLU A 184 8.16 11.81 10.83
C GLU A 184 8.93 12.97 10.19
N GLY A 185 9.15 12.95 8.89
CA GLY A 185 10.13 13.81 8.23
C GLY A 185 11.54 13.58 8.76
N PHE A 186 12.19 14.63 9.21
CA PHE A 186 13.55 14.58 9.77
C PHE A 186 13.59 14.51 11.31
N GLN A 187 12.42 14.47 11.95
CA GLN A 187 12.27 14.52 13.40
C GLN A 187 11.94 13.16 13.99
N ASP A 188 12.33 12.96 15.25
CA ASP A 188 11.84 11.82 16.03
C ASP A 188 10.36 12.01 16.35
N VAL A 189 9.57 10.95 16.22
CA VAL A 189 8.17 10.94 16.67
C VAL A 189 8.16 10.89 18.18
N GLU A 190 7.90 12.04 18.81
CA GLU A 190 7.77 12.12 20.27
C GLU A 190 6.32 11.87 20.71
N GLU A 191 6.15 11.29 21.90
CA GLU A 191 4.83 11.22 22.54
C GLU A 191 4.25 12.63 22.71
N GLY A 192 3.14 12.91 22.02
CA GLY A 192 2.44 14.18 22.09
C GLY A 192 2.59 15.07 20.86
N GLY A 193 3.43 14.72 19.88
CA GLY A 193 3.46 15.36 18.57
C GLY A 193 3.73 16.86 18.59
N VAL A 194 4.72 17.30 19.35
CA VAL A 194 5.16 18.72 19.35
C VAL A 194 6.09 18.91 18.17
N CYS A 195 5.60 19.65 17.17
CA CYS A 195 6.40 20.02 16.00
C CYS A 195 7.46 21.06 16.38
N ASP A 196 8.71 20.85 15.96
CA ASP A 196 9.73 21.88 16.11
C ASP A 196 9.50 22.99 15.06
N GLU A 197 9.01 24.14 15.52
CA GLU A 197 8.71 25.30 14.68
C GLU A 197 9.97 25.96 14.07
N ASN A 198 11.17 25.53 14.47
CA ASN A 198 12.43 26.11 13.99
C ASN A 198 13.01 25.40 12.77
N ILE A 199 12.43 24.30 12.30
CA ILE A 199 12.85 23.65 11.07
C ILE A 199 12.18 24.35 9.89
N VAL A 200 12.96 25.11 9.13
CA VAL A 200 12.52 25.71 7.87
C VAL A 200 12.50 24.63 6.80
N GLN A 201 11.37 24.49 6.14
CA GLN A 201 11.15 23.61 4.99
C GLN A 201 12.02 23.99 3.79
#